data_b3a458109514da36805a673797edc902
#
_entry.id   b3a458109514da36805a673797edc902
#
_cell.length_a   1.000
_cell.length_b   1.000
_cell.length_c   1.000
_cell.angle_alpha   90.00
_cell.angle_beta   90.00
_cell.angle_gamma   90.00
#
_symmetry.space_group_name_H-M   'P 1'
#
loop_
_entity.id
_entity.type
_entity.pdbx_description
1 polymer ?
#
loop_
_entity_poly.entity_id
_entity_poly.type
_entity_poly.pdbx_seq_one_letter_code
_entity_poly.pdbx_strand_id
1 'polypeptide(L)'
;IAPRPQKSIPVWLGVTSKVAMRRAARIGDGFTFASAGKSTVELANKLREMISEEGRDSSTFPIEFNMPYGLGPEKWGDLTDQARNASISHLCVNTMSVTSAWSGTPPSGLESVDDHIAGLERFITAVT
;
A
#
# COMPACT_ATOMS: atom_id res chain seq x y z
N ILE A 1 -11.84 29.45 1.34
CA ILE A 1 -12.51 28.31 0.69
C ILE A 1 -13.49 27.72 1.68
N ALA A 2 -14.74 27.57 1.29
CA ALA A 2 -15.82 26.97 2.06
C ALA A 2 -16.40 25.79 1.28
N PRO A 3 -16.91 24.71 1.94
CA PRO A 3 -16.96 24.54 3.40
C PRO A 3 -15.60 24.12 3.99
N ARG A 4 -15.37 24.46 5.27
CA ARG A 4 -14.21 23.94 6.01
C ARG A 4 -14.49 22.49 6.44
N PRO A 5 -13.49 21.58 6.39
CA PRO A 5 -13.64 20.24 6.94
C PRO A 5 -14.01 20.31 8.43
N GLN A 6 -14.98 19.50 8.85
CA GLN A 6 -15.40 19.42 10.27
C GLN A 6 -14.40 18.60 11.12
N LYS A 7 -13.55 17.78 10.45
CA LYS A 7 -12.49 16.99 11.08
C LYS A 7 -11.19 17.27 10.35
N SER A 8 -10.06 17.02 10.99
CA SER A 8 -8.77 17.04 10.31
C SER A 8 -8.74 16.01 9.18
N ILE A 9 -8.18 16.40 8.04
CA ILE A 9 -7.99 15.48 6.91
C ILE A 9 -6.71 14.70 7.20
N PRO A 10 -6.74 13.34 7.23
CA PRO A 10 -5.55 12.55 7.43
C PRO A 10 -4.56 12.75 6.28
N VAL A 11 -3.28 12.93 6.62
CA VAL A 11 -2.20 13.12 5.66
C VAL A 11 -1.36 11.85 5.60
N TRP A 12 -1.46 11.14 4.49
CA TRP A 12 -0.63 9.97 4.21
C TRP A 12 0.57 10.39 3.37
N LEU A 13 1.74 9.85 3.74
CA LEU A 13 2.96 10.04 2.98
C LEU A 13 3.32 8.74 2.27
N GLY A 14 4.12 8.84 1.21
CA GLY A 14 4.62 7.70 0.46
C GLY A 14 6.07 7.91 0.05
N VAL A 15 6.69 6.93 -0.54
CA VAL A 15 8.09 6.88 -0.97
C VAL A 15 8.98 6.05 -0.02
N THR A 16 9.95 5.35 -0.58
CA THR A 16 10.81 4.41 0.15
C THR A 16 12.07 5.03 0.78
N SER A 17 12.27 6.36 0.66
CA SER A 17 13.46 7.01 1.21
C SER A 17 13.39 7.13 2.73
N LYS A 18 14.52 6.93 3.38
CA LYS A 18 14.65 7.06 4.85
C LYS A 18 14.17 8.43 5.36
N VAL A 19 14.42 9.49 4.59
CA VAL A 19 14.00 10.86 4.95
C VAL A 19 12.48 10.98 4.94
N ALA A 20 11.81 10.43 3.92
CA ALA A 20 10.35 10.43 3.82
C ALA A 20 9.70 9.60 4.93
N MET A 21 10.24 8.42 5.24
CA MET A 21 9.77 7.59 6.35
C MET A 21 9.90 8.29 7.70
N ARG A 22 11.03 8.95 7.97
CA ARG A 22 11.19 9.77 9.20
C ARG A 22 10.19 10.91 9.26
N ARG A 23 9.93 11.58 8.14
CA ARG A 23 8.92 12.63 8.07
C ARG A 23 7.53 12.08 8.39
N ALA A 24 7.17 10.93 7.81
CA ALA A 24 5.91 10.26 8.09
C ALA A 24 5.79 9.85 9.57
N ALA A 25 6.84 9.28 10.14
CA ALA A 25 6.88 8.91 11.55
C ALA A 25 6.59 10.09 12.48
N ARG A 26 7.09 11.29 12.12
CA ARG A 26 6.91 12.49 12.93
C ARG A 26 5.55 13.16 12.76
N ILE A 27 5.04 13.30 11.53
CA ILE A 27 3.88 14.16 11.23
C ILE A 27 2.79 13.49 10.37
N GLY A 28 3.00 12.29 9.85
CA GLY A 28 2.02 11.59 9.01
C GLY A 28 0.93 10.91 9.82
N ASP A 29 -0.23 10.73 9.21
CA ASP A 29 -1.35 9.95 9.74
C ASP A 29 -1.43 8.55 9.14
N GLY A 30 -0.57 8.24 8.17
CA GLY A 30 -0.42 6.96 7.52
C GLY A 30 0.71 6.97 6.49
N PHE A 31 1.03 5.79 5.97
CA PHE A 31 2.08 5.65 4.96
C PHE A 31 1.70 4.63 3.89
N THR A 32 2.01 4.95 2.62
CA THR A 32 1.80 4.05 1.50
C THR A 32 3.13 3.66 0.86
N PHE A 33 3.32 2.36 0.64
CA PHE A 33 4.42 1.82 -0.14
C PHE A 33 3.94 1.50 -1.56
N ALA A 34 4.72 1.90 -2.57
CA ALA A 34 4.41 1.67 -3.98
C ALA A 34 4.50 0.19 -4.41
N SER A 35 4.85 -0.71 -3.50
CA SER A 35 5.00 -2.13 -3.75
C SER A 35 4.55 -2.96 -2.55
N ALA A 36 4.45 -4.27 -2.75
CA ALA A 36 4.24 -5.27 -1.72
C ALA A 36 5.36 -6.31 -1.76
N GLY A 37 5.46 -7.15 -0.72
CA GLY A 37 6.41 -8.23 -0.64
C GLY A 37 7.46 -8.07 0.47
N LYS A 38 8.37 -9.04 0.55
CA LYS A 38 9.30 -9.20 1.67
C LYS A 38 10.15 -7.96 1.97
N SER A 39 10.71 -7.34 0.93
CA SER A 39 11.50 -6.11 1.10
C SER A 39 10.66 -4.93 1.59
N THR A 40 9.39 -4.86 1.19
CA THR A 40 8.46 -3.83 1.67
C THR A 40 8.06 -4.07 3.12
N VAL A 41 7.91 -5.32 3.55
CA VAL A 41 7.71 -5.68 4.96
C VAL A 41 8.89 -5.21 5.83
N GLU A 42 10.13 -5.40 5.35
CA GLU A 42 11.32 -4.91 6.07
C GLU A 42 11.32 -3.38 6.21
N LEU A 43 10.89 -2.66 5.16
CA LEU A 43 10.73 -1.19 5.23
C LEU A 43 9.61 -0.77 6.17
N ALA A 44 8.48 -1.50 6.18
CA ALA A 44 7.38 -1.23 7.10
C ALA A 44 7.80 -1.42 8.56
N ASN A 45 8.61 -2.43 8.85
CA ASN A 45 9.16 -2.63 10.20
C ASN A 45 10.10 -1.48 10.62
N LYS A 46 10.97 -1.04 9.71
CA LYS A 46 11.82 0.15 9.96
C LYS A 46 11.01 1.42 10.19
N LEU A 47 9.90 1.57 9.46
CA LEU A 47 9.00 2.71 9.68
C LEU A 47 8.36 2.65 11.07
N ARG A 48 7.93 1.47 11.53
CA ARG A 48 7.37 1.29 12.88
C ARG A 48 8.39 1.62 13.98
N GLU A 49 9.64 1.22 13.79
CA GLU A 49 10.73 1.61 14.69
C GLU A 49 10.85 3.13 14.78
N MET A 50 10.88 3.83 13.62
CA MET A 50 10.94 5.29 13.57
C MET A 50 9.74 5.96 14.24
N ILE A 51 8.52 5.41 14.09
CA ILE A 51 7.31 5.92 14.72
C ILE A 51 7.42 5.79 16.25
N SER A 52 7.94 4.67 16.73
CA SER A 52 8.15 4.43 18.16
C SER A 52 9.25 5.35 18.72
N GLU A 53 10.32 5.63 17.96
CA GLU A 53 11.36 6.62 18.31
C GLU A 53 10.80 8.03 18.48
N GLU A 54 9.77 8.39 17.73
CA GLU A 54 9.04 9.68 17.86
C GLU A 54 7.98 9.67 18.99
N GLY A 55 7.95 8.61 19.82
CA GLY A 55 7.01 8.47 20.94
C GLY A 55 5.56 8.21 20.54
N ARG A 56 5.30 7.76 19.32
CA ARG A 56 3.96 7.46 18.78
C ARG A 56 3.69 5.96 18.82
N ASP A 57 2.42 5.60 18.88
CA ASP A 57 2.00 4.20 18.82
C ASP A 57 2.09 3.67 17.37
N SER A 58 3.11 2.84 17.13
CA SER A 58 3.35 2.23 15.82
C SER A 58 2.37 1.09 15.50
N SER A 59 1.66 0.55 16.48
CA SER A 59 0.72 -0.56 16.29
C SER A 59 -0.59 -0.12 15.63
N THR A 60 -0.97 1.13 15.86
CA THR A 60 -2.19 1.74 15.30
C THR A 60 -1.93 2.61 14.07
N PHE A 61 -0.65 2.79 13.70
CA PHE A 61 -0.28 3.61 12.55
C PHE A 61 -0.61 2.88 11.23
N PRO A 62 -1.49 3.45 10.38
CA PRO A 62 -1.90 2.78 9.15
C PRO A 62 -0.75 2.69 8.14
N ILE A 63 -0.57 1.50 7.58
CA ILE A 63 0.39 1.24 6.50
C ILE A 63 -0.33 0.55 5.35
N GLU A 64 -0.13 1.05 4.14
CA GLU A 64 -0.67 0.50 2.90
C GLU A 64 0.43 -0.08 2.02
N PHE A 65 0.16 -1.24 1.46
CA PHE A 65 0.92 -1.83 0.36
C PHE A 65 0.16 -1.69 -0.95
N ASN A 66 0.87 -1.30 -2.02
CA ASN A 66 0.33 -1.29 -3.37
C ASN A 66 0.70 -2.59 -4.08
N MET A 67 -0.31 -3.30 -4.57
CA MET A 67 -0.16 -4.59 -5.24
C MET A 67 -0.60 -4.46 -6.70
N PRO A 68 0.31 -4.70 -7.65
CA PRO A 68 -0.05 -4.70 -9.06
C PRO A 68 -0.94 -5.88 -9.44
N TYR A 69 -2.06 -5.61 -10.10
CA TYR A 69 -2.98 -6.63 -10.59
C TYR A 69 -2.31 -7.62 -11.57
N GLY A 70 -1.42 -7.12 -12.44
CA GLY A 70 -0.73 -7.93 -13.44
C GLY A 70 0.17 -9.06 -12.89
N LEU A 71 0.40 -9.13 -11.57
CA LEU A 71 1.15 -10.23 -10.95
C LEU A 71 0.39 -11.56 -10.93
N GLY A 72 -0.95 -11.53 -11.04
CA GLY A 72 -1.78 -12.72 -11.10
C GLY A 72 -2.15 -13.34 -9.74
N PRO A 73 -3.14 -14.26 -9.73
CA PRO A 73 -3.81 -14.75 -8.51
C PRO A 73 -2.87 -15.42 -7.50
N GLU A 74 -1.93 -16.23 -7.97
CA GLU A 74 -0.97 -16.91 -7.09
C GLU A 74 -0.13 -15.89 -6.29
N LYS A 75 0.37 -14.86 -6.96
CA LYS A 75 1.14 -13.80 -6.30
C LYS A 75 0.29 -12.90 -5.43
N TRP A 76 -0.98 -12.66 -5.77
CA TRP A 76 -1.87 -11.88 -4.91
C TRP A 76 -2.07 -12.58 -3.56
N GLY A 77 -2.31 -13.91 -3.56
CA GLY A 77 -2.43 -14.70 -2.34
C GLY A 77 -1.17 -14.60 -1.47
N ASP A 78 -0.01 -14.92 -2.04
CA ASP A 78 1.29 -14.86 -1.35
C ASP A 78 1.54 -13.49 -0.71
N LEU A 79 1.31 -12.40 -1.47
CA LEU A 79 1.58 -11.04 -1.00
C LEU A 79 0.56 -10.58 0.04
N THR A 80 -0.69 -11.02 -0.09
CA THR A 80 -1.74 -10.74 0.90
C THR A 80 -1.43 -11.43 2.23
N ASP A 81 -0.97 -12.68 2.20
CA ASP A 81 -0.57 -13.40 3.41
C ASP A 81 0.66 -12.77 4.07
N GLN A 82 1.64 -12.35 3.27
CA GLN A 82 2.78 -11.58 3.80
C GLN A 82 2.34 -10.27 4.46
N ALA A 83 1.41 -9.55 3.85
CA ALA A 83 0.87 -8.31 4.40
C ALA A 83 0.09 -8.56 5.71
N ARG A 84 -0.77 -9.59 5.76
CA ARG A 84 -1.48 -10.00 6.99
C ARG A 84 -0.51 -10.35 8.10
N ASN A 85 0.47 -11.21 7.83
CA ASN A 85 1.48 -11.64 8.80
C ASN A 85 2.34 -10.46 9.31
N ALA A 86 2.53 -9.43 8.49
CA ALA A 86 3.24 -8.20 8.86
C ALA A 86 2.32 -7.12 9.46
N SER A 87 1.05 -7.42 9.73
CA SER A 87 0.07 -6.47 10.27
C SER A 87 -0.04 -5.19 9.43
N ILE A 88 -0.03 -5.35 8.10
CA ILE A 88 -0.30 -4.24 7.19
C ILE A 88 -1.80 -3.99 7.15
N SER A 89 -2.20 -2.75 7.37
CA SER A 89 -3.60 -2.37 7.58
C SER A 89 -4.40 -2.23 6.28
N HIS A 90 -3.74 -1.89 5.18
CA HIS A 90 -4.40 -1.62 3.89
C HIS A 90 -3.65 -2.27 2.73
N LEU A 91 -4.41 -2.85 1.81
CA LEU A 91 -3.92 -3.28 0.50
C LEU A 91 -4.65 -2.49 -0.59
N CYS A 92 -3.89 -1.84 -1.45
CA CYS A 92 -4.39 -1.22 -2.65
C CYS A 92 -4.02 -2.09 -3.85
N VAL A 93 -5.00 -2.55 -4.63
CA VAL A 93 -4.72 -3.22 -5.88
C VAL A 93 -4.67 -2.21 -7.03
N ASN A 94 -3.56 -2.20 -7.74
CA ASN A 94 -3.36 -1.31 -8.89
C ASN A 94 -3.70 -2.07 -10.18
N THR A 95 -4.76 -1.64 -10.85
CA THR A 95 -5.26 -2.24 -12.10
C THR A 95 -4.78 -1.53 -13.37
N MET A 96 -3.77 -0.67 -13.28
CA MET A 96 -3.24 0.06 -14.44
C MET A 96 -2.68 -0.89 -15.50
N SER A 97 -2.98 -0.60 -16.77
CA SER A 97 -2.52 -1.39 -17.91
C SER A 97 -1.08 -1.09 -18.35
N VAL A 98 -0.49 -0.02 -17.85
CA VAL A 98 0.89 0.35 -18.21
C VAL A 98 1.91 -0.40 -17.35
N THR A 99 2.90 -0.99 -17.98
CA THR A 99 4.11 -1.43 -17.30
C THR A 99 4.82 -0.21 -16.72
N SER A 100 5.04 -0.23 -15.43
CA SER A 100 5.97 0.73 -14.86
C SER A 100 7.39 0.28 -15.21
N ALA A 101 8.10 1.11 -15.97
CA ALA A 101 9.54 0.90 -16.24
C ALA A 101 10.38 0.82 -14.94
N TRP A 102 9.81 1.25 -13.83
CA TRP A 102 10.44 1.25 -12.51
C TRP A 102 10.28 -0.06 -11.76
N SER A 103 9.18 -0.76 -11.95
CA SER A 103 8.85 -1.94 -11.15
C SER A 103 9.03 -3.25 -11.90
N GLY A 104 9.19 -3.22 -13.22
CA GLY A 104 9.17 -4.43 -14.05
C GLY A 104 7.83 -5.20 -13.94
N THR A 105 6.79 -4.53 -13.45
CA THR A 105 5.50 -5.15 -13.19
C THR A 105 4.75 -5.39 -14.49
N PRO A 106 4.20 -6.58 -14.71
CA PRO A 106 3.36 -6.85 -15.87
C PRO A 106 2.12 -5.93 -15.91
N PRO A 107 1.66 -5.52 -17.10
CA PRO A 107 0.42 -4.77 -17.23
C PRO A 107 -0.76 -5.61 -16.75
N SER A 108 -1.85 -4.95 -16.34
CA SER A 108 -3.06 -5.64 -15.89
C SER A 108 -3.76 -6.42 -17.01
N GLY A 109 -3.64 -5.96 -18.25
CA GLY A 109 -4.39 -6.47 -19.39
C GLY A 109 -5.88 -6.11 -19.35
N LEU A 110 -6.28 -5.17 -18.48
CA LEU A 110 -7.65 -4.69 -18.36
C LEU A 110 -7.82 -3.42 -19.19
N GLU A 111 -8.77 -3.41 -20.13
CA GLU A 111 -8.90 -2.34 -21.11
C GLU A 111 -10.22 -1.57 -20.97
N SER A 112 -11.30 -2.25 -20.56
CA SER A 112 -12.62 -1.66 -20.39
C SER A 112 -12.99 -1.50 -18.91
N VAL A 113 -14.01 -0.71 -18.64
CA VAL A 113 -14.58 -0.58 -17.27
C VAL A 113 -15.04 -1.92 -16.75
N ASP A 114 -15.70 -2.72 -17.60
CA ASP A 114 -16.20 -4.05 -17.21
C ASP A 114 -15.06 -5.01 -16.90
N ASP A 115 -13.94 -4.95 -17.64
CA ASP A 115 -12.73 -5.71 -17.33
C ASP A 115 -12.17 -5.34 -15.96
N HIS A 116 -12.13 -4.06 -15.63
CA HIS A 116 -11.64 -3.58 -14.33
C HIS A 116 -12.56 -4.06 -13.20
N ILE A 117 -13.89 -3.99 -13.36
CA ILE A 117 -14.85 -4.49 -12.37
C ILE A 117 -14.67 -6.00 -12.16
N ALA A 118 -14.70 -6.78 -13.24
CA ALA A 118 -14.49 -8.22 -13.18
C ALA A 118 -13.10 -8.59 -12.64
N GLY A 119 -12.09 -7.76 -12.93
CA GLY A 119 -10.74 -7.90 -12.40
C GLY A 119 -10.68 -7.72 -10.89
N LEU A 120 -11.35 -6.72 -10.35
CA LEU A 120 -11.44 -6.48 -8.91
C LEU A 120 -12.20 -7.60 -8.19
N GLU A 121 -13.30 -8.12 -8.77
CA GLU A 121 -14.03 -9.27 -8.23
C GLU A 121 -13.15 -10.53 -8.16
N ARG A 122 -12.39 -10.81 -9.23
CA ARG A 122 -11.42 -11.92 -9.25
C ARG A 122 -10.34 -11.74 -8.19
N PHE A 123 -9.82 -10.52 -8.02
CA PHE A 123 -8.83 -10.23 -7.00
C PHE A 123 -9.39 -10.50 -5.60
N ILE A 124 -10.55 -9.95 -5.27
CA ILE A 124 -11.20 -10.15 -3.97
C ILE A 124 -11.41 -11.65 -3.71
N THR A 125 -11.95 -12.39 -4.68
CA THR A 125 -12.18 -13.84 -4.53
C THR A 125 -10.89 -14.63 -4.29
N ALA A 126 -9.77 -14.19 -4.87
CA ALA A 126 -8.50 -14.89 -4.73
C ALA A 126 -7.78 -14.61 -3.39
N VAL A 127 -8.12 -13.52 -2.68
CA VAL A 127 -7.43 -13.11 -1.46
C VAL A 127 -8.27 -13.21 -0.18
N THR A 128 -9.55 -13.55 -0.31
CA THR A 128 -10.48 -13.81 0.82
C THR A 128 -10.66 -15.28 1.07
#